data_96368d902aa654a7e5fddfe15cd928ec
#
_entry.id   96368d902aa654a7e5fddfe15cd928ec
#
_cell.length_a   1.000
_cell.length_b   1.000
_cell.length_c   1.000
_cell.angle_alpha   90.00
_cell.angle_beta   90.00
_cell.angle_gamma   90.00
#
_symmetry.space_group_name_H-M   'P 1'
#
loop_
_entity.id
_entity.type
_entity.pdbx_description
1 polymer ?
#
loop_
_entity_poly.entity_id
_entity_poly.type
_entity_poly.pdbx_seq_one_letter_code
_entity_poly.pdbx_strand_id
1 'polypeptide(L)'
;MSDSSTMITYGSQFIKVTDSGVRIQQKQEIMYDIDPSDITIPYDQITGVGLVEPTFWHSGYIEIKAPGNNFSHDGLFELRSPYCLCLSKKQYPFAVEMKKIIEEKMALSKNNNDANNAVNNISSADEIRKYKELLDDDIISQDEFNAKKKELLGL
;
A
#
# COMPACT_ATOMS: atom_id res chain seq x y z
N MET A 1 22.86 -10.56 4.86
CA MET A 1 21.41 -10.29 4.87
C MET A 1 20.97 -10.30 3.43
N SER A 2 20.30 -11.35 3.01
CA SER A 2 19.86 -11.48 1.62
C SER A 2 18.70 -10.52 1.38
N ASP A 3 18.97 -9.49 0.62
CA ASP A 3 17.95 -8.61 0.03
C ASP A 3 17.14 -9.47 -0.96
N SER A 4 16.16 -10.20 -0.44
CA SER A 4 15.23 -11.03 -1.23
C SER A 4 14.24 -10.13 -1.93
N SER A 5 14.75 -9.17 -2.69
CA SER A 5 13.92 -8.34 -3.54
C SER A 5 13.49 -9.17 -4.73
N THR A 6 12.25 -9.65 -4.69
CA THR A 6 11.62 -10.30 -5.84
C THR A 6 11.38 -9.25 -6.92
N MET A 7 11.95 -9.44 -8.08
CA MET A 7 11.85 -8.52 -9.23
C MET A 7 11.47 -9.30 -10.48
N ILE A 8 10.50 -8.77 -11.22
CA ILE A 8 10.12 -9.24 -12.54
C ILE A 8 10.36 -8.13 -13.55
N THR A 9 11.00 -8.46 -14.66
CA THR A 9 11.31 -7.53 -15.74
C THR A 9 10.64 -7.94 -17.04
N TYR A 10 10.14 -6.97 -17.80
CA TYR A 10 9.63 -7.18 -19.16
C TYR A 10 10.13 -6.04 -20.04
N GLY A 11 11.04 -6.35 -20.98
CA GLY A 11 11.75 -5.33 -21.74
C GLY A 11 12.54 -4.38 -20.81
N SER A 12 12.20 -3.10 -20.88
CA SER A 12 12.82 -2.04 -20.07
C SER A 12 12.02 -1.70 -18.80
N GLN A 13 10.94 -2.42 -18.53
CA GLN A 13 10.05 -2.23 -17.40
C GLN A 13 10.35 -3.25 -16.30
N PHE A 14 10.09 -2.90 -15.05
CA PHE A 14 10.16 -3.85 -13.95
C PHE A 14 9.16 -3.55 -12.83
N ILE A 15 8.79 -4.60 -12.10
CA ILE A 15 8.16 -4.54 -10.79
C ILE A 15 9.11 -5.18 -9.78
N LYS A 16 9.40 -4.47 -8.69
CA LYS A 16 10.28 -4.93 -7.62
C LYS A 16 9.59 -4.78 -6.26
N VAL A 17 9.57 -5.86 -5.49
CA VAL A 17 9.18 -5.84 -4.08
C VAL A 17 10.33 -5.29 -3.26
N THR A 18 10.07 -4.26 -2.44
CA THR A 18 11.04 -3.65 -1.52
C THR A 18 10.54 -3.74 -0.07
N ASP A 19 11.31 -3.27 0.89
CA ASP A 19 10.87 -3.26 2.29
C ASP A 19 9.79 -2.21 2.55
N SER A 20 9.78 -1.11 1.79
CA SER A 20 8.83 0.01 1.96
C SER A 20 7.58 -0.06 1.09
N GLY A 21 7.58 -0.91 0.05
CA GLY A 21 6.48 -0.97 -0.91
C GLY A 21 6.85 -1.71 -2.19
N VAL A 22 6.02 -1.55 -3.20
CA VAL A 22 6.25 -2.09 -4.54
C VAL A 22 6.73 -0.98 -5.46
N ARG A 23 7.94 -1.11 -5.98
CA ARG A 23 8.51 -0.18 -6.96
C ARG A 23 8.22 -0.68 -8.37
N ILE A 24 7.67 0.22 -9.19
CA ILE A 24 7.35 -0.04 -10.59
C ILE A 24 8.09 1.00 -11.42
N GLN A 25 8.90 0.54 -12.36
CA GLN A 25 9.53 1.41 -13.33
C GLN A 25 9.06 1.06 -14.74
N GLN A 26 8.57 2.07 -15.44
CA GLN A 26 8.27 2.01 -16.86
C GLN A 26 9.14 3.02 -17.59
N LYS A 27 9.73 2.60 -18.71
CA LYS A 27 10.40 3.50 -19.64
C LYS A 27 9.45 3.85 -20.75
N GLN A 28 9.61 5.06 -21.30
CA GLN A 28 8.84 5.48 -22.45
C GLN A 28 9.02 4.50 -23.61
N GLU A 29 7.92 3.92 -24.08
CA GLU A 29 7.89 3.18 -25.33
C GLU A 29 7.13 4.01 -26.36
N ILE A 30 7.84 4.43 -27.41
CA ILE A 30 7.33 5.31 -28.49
C ILE A 30 6.10 4.70 -29.17
N MET A 31 5.98 3.36 -29.16
CA MET A 31 4.90 2.64 -29.82
C MET A 31 3.55 2.72 -29.07
N TYR A 32 3.57 2.98 -27.75
CA TYR A 32 2.37 2.92 -26.91
C TYR A 32 2.03 4.22 -26.20
N ASP A 33 2.80 5.30 -26.44
CA ASP A 33 2.59 6.62 -25.82
C ASP A 33 2.49 6.54 -24.27
N ILE A 34 3.36 5.72 -23.66
CA ILE A 34 3.45 5.57 -22.22
C ILE A 34 4.49 6.53 -21.70
N ASP A 35 4.08 7.41 -20.77
CA ASP A 35 5.01 8.28 -20.07
C ASP A 35 5.95 7.48 -19.17
N PRO A 36 7.26 7.82 -19.13
CA PRO A 36 8.19 7.17 -18.23
C PRO A 36 7.79 7.42 -16.78
N SER A 37 7.66 6.35 -16.02
CA SER A 37 7.31 6.44 -14.60
C SER A 37 8.27 5.61 -13.75
N ASP A 38 8.61 6.12 -12.58
CA ASP A 38 9.29 5.39 -11.50
C ASP A 38 8.51 5.65 -10.22
N ILE A 39 7.66 4.71 -9.85
CA ILE A 39 6.67 4.86 -8.79
C ILE A 39 6.98 3.81 -7.73
N THR A 40 6.97 4.23 -6.47
CA THR A 40 6.94 3.31 -5.33
C THR A 40 5.61 3.45 -4.62
N ILE A 41 4.87 2.35 -4.52
CA ILE A 41 3.56 2.28 -3.85
C ILE A 41 3.76 1.64 -2.49
N PRO A 42 3.57 2.37 -1.38
CA PRO A 42 3.63 1.79 -0.04
C PRO A 42 2.58 0.69 0.16
N TYR A 43 2.87 -0.31 0.99
CA TYR A 43 1.97 -1.45 1.19
C TYR A 43 0.61 -1.08 1.77
N ASP A 44 0.53 -0.04 2.58
CA ASP A 44 -0.71 0.49 3.15
C ASP A 44 -1.62 1.16 2.10
N GLN A 45 -1.04 1.60 0.98
CA GLN A 45 -1.79 2.16 -0.14
C GLN A 45 -2.18 1.13 -1.20
N ILE A 46 -1.61 -0.08 -1.16
CA ILE A 46 -1.99 -1.14 -2.10
C ILE A 46 -3.34 -1.72 -1.67
N THR A 47 -4.31 -1.70 -2.59
CA THR A 47 -5.65 -2.25 -2.37
C THR A 47 -5.79 -3.69 -2.84
N GLY A 48 -4.89 -4.15 -3.71
CA GLY A 48 -4.85 -5.52 -4.20
C GLY A 48 -3.82 -5.74 -5.30
N VAL A 49 -3.64 -7.01 -5.67
CA VAL A 49 -2.76 -7.42 -6.77
C VAL A 49 -3.57 -8.25 -7.76
N GLY A 50 -3.75 -7.72 -8.97
CA GLY A 50 -4.32 -8.43 -10.11
C GLY A 50 -3.27 -9.32 -10.76
N LEU A 51 -3.65 -10.53 -11.16
CA LEU A 51 -2.78 -11.46 -11.87
C LEU A 51 -3.58 -12.23 -12.91
N VAL A 52 -3.13 -12.19 -14.15
CA VAL A 52 -3.72 -12.92 -15.26
C VAL A 52 -2.69 -13.85 -15.89
N GLU A 53 -3.06 -15.12 -16.03
CA GLU A 53 -2.20 -16.12 -16.62
C GLU A 53 -2.06 -15.91 -18.13
N PRO A 54 -0.83 -15.97 -18.68
CA PRO A 54 -0.62 -15.92 -20.13
C PRO A 54 -1.15 -17.21 -20.80
N THR A 55 -1.94 -17.03 -21.82
CA THR A 55 -2.45 -18.11 -22.67
C THR A 55 -1.73 -18.11 -24.01
N PHE A 56 -2.14 -18.98 -24.94
CA PHE A 56 -1.62 -18.97 -26.31
C PHE A 56 -2.04 -17.70 -27.06
N TRP A 57 -3.22 -17.14 -26.73
CA TRP A 57 -3.83 -16.02 -27.45
C TRP A 57 -3.65 -14.67 -26.74
N HIS A 58 -3.35 -14.66 -25.44
CA HIS A 58 -3.27 -13.45 -24.63
C HIS A 58 -2.00 -13.46 -23.77
N SER A 59 -1.32 -12.34 -23.72
CA SER A 59 -0.27 -12.11 -22.75
C SER A 59 -0.85 -12.07 -21.34
N GLY A 60 -0.16 -12.67 -20.37
CA GLY A 60 -0.49 -12.48 -18.97
C GLY A 60 -0.02 -11.13 -18.47
N TYR A 61 -0.48 -10.74 -17.30
CA TYR A 61 -0.02 -9.53 -16.65
C TYR A 61 -0.13 -9.61 -15.12
N ILE A 62 0.66 -8.80 -14.45
CA ILE A 62 0.51 -8.47 -13.03
C ILE A 62 0.20 -6.99 -12.89
N GLU A 63 -0.79 -6.66 -12.06
CA GLU A 63 -1.24 -5.29 -11.80
C GLU A 63 -1.23 -5.01 -10.30
N ILE A 64 -0.67 -3.86 -9.92
CA ILE A 64 -0.73 -3.38 -8.54
C ILE A 64 -1.87 -2.36 -8.44
N LYS A 65 -2.90 -2.68 -7.65
CA LYS A 65 -4.06 -1.81 -7.45
C LYS A 65 -3.81 -0.85 -6.29
N ALA A 66 -4.01 0.44 -6.55
CA ALA A 66 -3.85 1.52 -5.57
C ALA A 66 -4.93 2.60 -5.78
N PRO A 67 -5.24 3.44 -4.79
CA PRO A 67 -6.17 4.55 -4.96
C PRO A 67 -5.75 5.48 -6.11
N GLY A 68 -6.71 5.87 -6.95
CA GLY A 68 -6.46 6.67 -8.15
C GLY A 68 -6.10 5.87 -9.40
N ASN A 69 -5.91 4.55 -9.28
CA ASN A 69 -5.70 3.65 -10.40
C ASN A 69 -7.04 3.02 -10.85
N ASN A 70 -7.88 3.81 -11.51
CA ASN A 70 -9.16 3.37 -12.04
C ASN A 70 -9.08 3.11 -13.54
N PHE A 71 -8.19 2.21 -13.95
CA PHE A 71 -8.17 1.76 -15.34
C PHE A 71 -9.23 0.68 -15.56
N SER A 72 -10.13 0.92 -16.51
CA SER A 72 -11.10 -0.10 -16.92
C SER A 72 -10.42 -1.15 -17.80
N HIS A 73 -10.69 -2.41 -17.50
CA HIS A 73 -10.12 -3.56 -18.21
C HIS A 73 -10.84 -3.83 -19.54
N ASP A 74 -10.64 -2.96 -20.52
CA ASP A 74 -11.15 -3.17 -21.88
C ASP A 74 -10.05 -3.73 -22.81
N GLY A 75 -9.65 -4.95 -22.54
CA GLY A 75 -8.93 -5.88 -23.43
C GLY A 75 -7.55 -5.44 -23.94
N LEU A 76 -7.44 -4.56 -24.90
CA LEU A 76 -6.17 -4.17 -25.54
C LEU A 76 -5.44 -2.98 -24.85
N PHE A 77 -6.14 -2.27 -23.96
CA PHE A 77 -5.63 -1.07 -23.29
C PHE A 77 -5.00 -1.34 -21.90
N GLU A 78 -5.07 -2.56 -21.40
CA GLU A 78 -4.53 -2.95 -20.09
C GLU A 78 -3.01 -2.75 -19.97
N LEU A 79 -2.30 -2.79 -21.09
CA LEU A 79 -0.86 -2.62 -21.16
C LEU A 79 -0.39 -1.16 -20.99
N ARG A 80 -1.30 -0.19 -20.93
CA ARG A 80 -0.99 1.24 -20.80
C ARG A 80 -0.99 1.74 -19.37
N SER A 81 -1.41 0.90 -18.41
CA SER A 81 -1.38 1.28 -17.00
C SER A 81 0.07 1.30 -16.49
N PRO A 82 0.53 2.40 -15.85
CA PRO A 82 1.83 2.45 -15.20
C PRO A 82 1.98 1.45 -14.06
N TYR A 83 0.90 0.80 -13.65
CA TYR A 83 0.82 -0.16 -12.55
C TYR A 83 0.75 -1.61 -13.03
N CYS A 84 0.86 -1.84 -14.33
CA CYS A 84 0.71 -3.14 -14.96
C CYS A 84 2.01 -3.55 -15.67
N LEU A 85 2.40 -4.81 -15.55
CA LEU A 85 3.53 -5.40 -16.26
C LEU A 85 3.10 -6.68 -16.98
N CYS A 86 3.43 -6.78 -18.28
CA CYS A 86 3.18 -8.00 -19.04
C CYS A 86 4.02 -9.17 -18.53
N LEU A 87 3.47 -10.36 -18.63
CA LEU A 87 4.10 -11.60 -18.20
C LEU A 87 4.16 -12.61 -19.35
N SER A 88 5.33 -13.21 -19.48
CA SER A 88 5.49 -14.45 -20.28
C SER A 88 5.11 -15.66 -19.43
N LYS A 89 4.88 -16.81 -20.09
CA LYS A 89 4.62 -18.09 -19.39
C LYS A 89 5.72 -18.47 -18.40
N LYS A 90 6.98 -18.13 -18.70
CA LYS A 90 8.12 -18.42 -17.82
C LYS A 90 8.12 -17.52 -16.56
N GLN A 91 7.56 -16.33 -16.64
CA GLN A 91 7.53 -15.37 -15.53
C GLN A 91 6.30 -15.55 -14.63
N TYR A 92 5.25 -16.19 -15.14
CA TYR A 92 4.01 -16.35 -14.39
C TYR A 92 4.17 -17.01 -13.02
N PRO A 93 4.92 -18.11 -12.83
CA PRO A 93 5.14 -18.69 -11.51
C PRO A 93 5.81 -17.71 -10.52
N PHE A 94 6.76 -16.90 -10.99
CA PHE A 94 7.40 -15.87 -10.16
C PHE A 94 6.42 -14.75 -9.80
N ALA A 95 5.51 -14.41 -10.70
CA ALA A 95 4.47 -13.41 -10.43
C ALA A 95 3.44 -13.91 -9.40
N VAL A 96 3.13 -15.20 -9.40
CA VAL A 96 2.29 -15.84 -8.37
C VAL A 96 2.94 -15.71 -6.99
N GLU A 97 4.25 -16.01 -6.90
CA GLU A 97 5.00 -15.88 -5.65
C GLU A 97 5.12 -14.42 -5.22
N MET A 98 5.44 -13.51 -6.14
CA MET A 98 5.48 -12.07 -5.88
C MET A 98 4.16 -11.55 -5.34
N LYS A 99 3.03 -11.93 -5.93
CA LYS A 99 1.70 -11.58 -5.44
C LYS A 99 1.52 -12.00 -3.98
N LYS A 100 1.87 -13.22 -3.64
CA LYS A 100 1.77 -13.73 -2.27
C LYS A 100 2.61 -12.91 -1.29
N ILE A 101 3.85 -12.60 -1.63
CA ILE A 101 4.74 -11.77 -0.81
C ILE A 101 4.15 -10.37 -0.60
N ILE A 102 3.62 -9.76 -1.66
CA ILE A 102 2.99 -8.43 -1.56
C ILE A 102 1.76 -8.49 -0.63
N GLU A 103 0.89 -9.48 -0.79
CA GLU A 103 -0.32 -9.65 0.04
C GLU A 103 0.03 -9.88 1.52
N GLU A 104 1.09 -10.65 1.83
CA GLU A 104 1.60 -10.83 3.19
C GLU A 104 2.12 -9.51 3.78
N LYS A 105 2.92 -8.75 3.02
CA LYS A 105 3.43 -7.43 3.47
C LYS A 105 2.30 -6.40 3.63
N MET A 106 1.29 -6.41 2.77
CA MET A 106 0.08 -5.58 2.92
C MET A 106 -0.67 -5.89 4.22
N ALA A 107 -0.84 -7.17 4.56
CA ALA A 107 -1.50 -7.58 5.81
C ALA A 107 -0.72 -7.12 7.04
N LEU A 108 0.61 -7.25 7.03
CA LEU A 108 1.49 -6.77 8.11
C LEU A 108 1.44 -5.24 8.25
N SER A 109 1.42 -4.51 7.13
CA SER A 109 1.34 -3.05 7.12
C SER A 109 0.01 -2.54 7.70
N LYS A 110 -1.11 -3.18 7.35
CA LYS A 110 -2.43 -2.85 7.90
C LYS A 110 -2.50 -3.11 9.41
N ASN A 111 -1.99 -4.24 9.87
CA ASN A 111 -1.96 -4.57 11.30
C ASN A 111 -1.12 -3.57 12.10
N ASN A 112 0.01 -3.09 11.54
CA ASN A 112 0.84 -2.07 12.17
C ASN A 112 0.14 -0.71 12.21
N ASN A 113 -0.62 -0.35 11.18
CA ASN A 113 -1.40 0.88 11.15
C ASN A 113 -2.60 0.82 12.11
N ASP A 114 -3.25 -0.34 12.24
CA ASP A 114 -4.31 -0.55 13.23
C ASP A 114 -3.76 -0.51 14.67
N ALA A 115 -2.57 -1.05 14.91
CA ALA A 115 -1.89 -0.95 16.20
C ALA A 115 -1.46 0.50 16.51
N ASN A 116 -0.94 1.24 15.53
CA ASN A 116 -0.60 2.65 15.68
C ASN A 116 -1.83 3.55 15.76
N ASN A 117 -2.93 3.21 15.06
CA ASN A 117 -4.23 3.89 15.21
C ASN A 117 -4.91 3.54 16.53
N ALA A 118 -4.70 2.35 17.08
CA ALA A 118 -5.17 2.01 18.43
C ALA A 118 -4.41 2.79 19.51
N VAL A 119 -3.13 3.13 19.27
CA VAL A 119 -2.35 4.01 20.16
C VAL A 119 -2.71 5.48 19.94
N ASN A 120 -3.12 5.89 18.74
CA ASN A 120 -3.57 7.26 18.43
C ASN A 120 -5.08 7.47 18.55
N ASN A 121 -5.89 6.41 18.61
CA ASN A 121 -7.30 6.42 18.98
C ASN A 121 -7.49 5.95 20.44
N ILE A 122 -6.72 6.50 21.36
CA ILE A 122 -7.28 6.74 22.68
C ILE A 122 -8.38 7.75 22.38
N SER A 123 -9.63 7.28 22.37
CA SER A 123 -10.79 8.15 22.19
C SER A 123 -10.61 9.35 23.12
N SER A 124 -10.92 10.58 22.64
CA SER A 124 -10.90 11.77 23.51
C SER A 124 -11.61 11.51 24.84
N ALA A 125 -12.58 10.59 24.83
CA ALA A 125 -13.25 10.11 26.02
C ALA A 125 -12.35 9.30 26.97
N ASP A 126 -11.45 8.45 26.45
CA ASP A 126 -10.54 7.65 27.28
C ASP A 126 -9.38 8.51 27.81
N GLU A 127 -8.93 9.52 27.05
CA GLU A 127 -8.01 10.52 27.57
C GLU A 127 -8.63 11.35 28.68
N ILE A 128 -9.87 11.80 28.50
CA ILE A 128 -10.62 12.53 29.55
C ILE A 128 -10.77 11.67 30.81
N ARG A 129 -11.01 10.36 30.69
CA ARG A 129 -11.05 9.43 31.84
C ARG A 129 -9.72 9.38 32.58
N LYS A 130 -8.59 9.25 31.86
CA LYS A 130 -7.25 9.27 32.47
C LYS A 130 -6.94 10.58 33.19
N TYR A 131 -7.29 11.71 32.58
CA TYR A 131 -7.15 13.01 33.24
C TYR A 131 -8.08 13.15 34.46
N LYS A 132 -9.26 12.50 34.44
CA LYS A 132 -10.12 12.47 35.61
C LYS A 132 -9.51 11.66 36.76
N GLU A 133 -8.90 10.53 36.51
CA GLU A 133 -8.17 9.74 37.51
C GLU A 133 -7.03 10.55 38.12
N LEU A 134 -6.27 11.31 37.31
CA LEU A 134 -5.21 12.20 37.77
C LEU A 134 -5.75 13.34 38.64
N LEU A 135 -6.96 13.83 38.37
CA LEU A 135 -7.66 14.80 39.22
C LEU A 135 -8.13 14.19 40.53
N ASP A 136 -8.71 12.96 40.47
CA ASP A 136 -9.20 12.26 41.64
C ASP A 136 -8.04 11.83 42.58
N ASP A 137 -6.82 11.66 42.06
CA ASP A 137 -5.58 11.40 42.77
C ASP A 137 -4.83 12.69 43.21
N ASP A 138 -5.44 13.86 43.06
CA ASP A 138 -4.84 15.18 43.38
C ASP A 138 -3.52 15.48 42.67
N ILE A 139 -3.23 14.82 41.54
CA ILE A 139 -2.02 15.02 40.73
C ILE A 139 -2.13 16.27 39.87
N ILE A 140 -3.36 16.57 39.40
CA ILE A 140 -3.68 17.77 38.61
C ILE A 140 -4.83 18.53 39.29
N SER A 141 -4.87 19.84 39.07
CA SER A 141 -5.94 20.70 39.55
C SER A 141 -7.21 20.60 38.69
N GLN A 142 -8.34 21.04 39.24
CA GLN A 142 -9.62 21.14 38.51
C GLN A 142 -9.51 22.04 37.28
N ASP A 143 -8.71 23.12 37.34
CA ASP A 143 -8.53 24.06 36.23
C ASP A 143 -7.72 23.43 35.10
N GLU A 144 -6.68 22.66 35.42
CA GLU A 144 -5.88 21.93 34.42
C GLU A 144 -6.72 20.82 33.74
N PHE A 145 -7.53 20.10 34.50
CA PHE A 145 -8.46 19.14 33.94
C PHE A 145 -9.48 19.80 33.00
N ASN A 146 -10.08 20.91 33.39
CA ASN A 146 -11.05 21.62 32.57
C ASN A 146 -10.42 22.20 31.29
N ALA A 147 -9.20 22.72 31.34
CA ALA A 147 -8.46 23.20 30.19
C ALA A 147 -8.19 22.06 29.19
N LYS A 148 -7.70 20.92 29.67
CA LYS A 148 -7.40 19.76 28.85
C LYS A 148 -8.64 19.11 28.25
N LYS A 149 -9.74 19.05 29.02
CA LYS A 149 -11.04 18.57 28.55
C LYS A 149 -11.57 19.41 27.38
N LYS A 150 -11.46 20.75 27.45
CA LYS A 150 -11.87 21.64 26.34
C LYS A 150 -11.02 21.42 25.09
N GLU A 151 -9.71 21.31 25.25
CA GLU A 151 -8.79 21.03 24.14
C GLU A 151 -9.13 19.70 23.43
N LEU A 152 -9.38 18.62 24.21
CA LEU A 152 -9.71 17.31 23.67
C LEU A 152 -11.10 17.23 23.00
N LEU A 153 -12.03 18.06 23.42
CA LEU A 153 -13.37 18.15 22.84
C LEU A 153 -13.49 19.21 21.74
N GLY A 154 -12.42 19.97 21.47
CA GLY A 154 -12.43 21.03 20.45
C GLY A 154 -13.32 22.23 20.79
N LEU A 155 -13.49 22.56 22.08
CA LEU A 155 -14.33 23.63 22.59
C LEU A 155 -13.53 24.85 22.97
#